data_7393dc2214e67bedc95d6fc43f281f8a
#
_entry.id   7393dc2214e67bedc95d6fc43f281f8a
#
_cell.length_a   1.000
_cell.length_b   1.000
_cell.length_c   1.000
_cell.angle_alpha   90.00
_cell.angle_beta   90.00
_cell.angle_gamma   90.00
#
_symmetry.space_group_name_H-M   'P 1'
#
loop_
_entity.id
_entity.type
_entity.pdbx_description
1 polymer ?
#
loop_
_entity_poly.entity_id
_entity_poly.type
_entity_poly.pdbx_seq_one_letter_code
_entity_poly.pdbx_strand_id
1 'polypeptide(L)'
;MKTKLNELLVDNKCAHLLYAFKSMDNYMKTVVGYILDGVAKDQSIILIENEKYLPYVMKELKIHLTDNELEKIYLVNNFDFYFSTGSYHPPAILGHIEKMYKPLMDQKKSIRTWTHVEWSTIEGPLDIVEELEKVVDKLSADMGLTIMCAYEEDGMPESLKLSLLRTHKFLLTDDGVVYSDYYDVENKIEI
;
A
#
# COMPACT_ATOMS: atom_id res chain seq x y z
N MET A 1 -3.60 11.00 -14.14
CA MET A 1 -3.20 10.12 -13.03
C MET A 1 -3.06 8.66 -13.44
N LYS A 2 -4.12 7.99 -13.96
CA LYS A 2 -4.03 6.58 -14.40
C LYS A 2 -2.87 6.31 -15.39
N THR A 3 -2.62 7.18 -16.33
CA THR A 3 -1.58 7.00 -17.36
C THR A 3 -0.18 6.99 -16.74
N LYS A 4 0.13 7.93 -15.85
CA LYS A 4 1.47 8.04 -15.24
C LYS A 4 1.79 6.88 -14.27
N LEU A 5 0.81 6.42 -13.48
CA LEU A 5 1.00 5.23 -12.64
C LEU A 5 1.21 3.98 -13.51
N ASN A 6 0.44 3.85 -14.59
CA ASN A 6 0.54 2.74 -15.52
C ASN A 6 1.89 2.72 -16.24
N GLU A 7 2.40 3.86 -16.68
CA GLU A 7 3.74 3.99 -17.28
C GLU A 7 4.83 3.55 -16.30
N LEU A 8 4.75 4.02 -15.03
CA LEU A 8 5.68 3.57 -14.01
C LEU A 8 5.67 2.04 -13.83
N LEU A 9 4.48 1.43 -13.76
CA LEU A 9 4.33 0.00 -13.52
C LEU A 9 4.68 -0.87 -14.75
N VAL A 10 4.72 -0.31 -15.95
CA VAL A 10 5.27 -0.97 -17.14
C VAL A 10 6.79 -1.02 -17.07
N ASP A 11 7.42 0.08 -16.64
CA ASP A 11 8.86 0.20 -16.58
C ASP A 11 9.48 -0.50 -15.36
N ASN A 12 8.71 -0.61 -14.27
CA ASN A 12 9.15 -1.25 -13.02
C ASN A 12 8.32 -2.50 -12.73
N LYS A 13 9.00 -3.64 -12.56
CA LYS A 13 8.36 -4.92 -12.20
C LYS A 13 7.79 -4.93 -10.77
N CYS A 14 8.23 -4.01 -9.93
CA CYS A 14 7.80 -3.82 -8.54
C CYS A 14 7.80 -2.33 -8.20
N ALA A 15 6.96 -1.95 -7.25
CA ALA A 15 6.92 -0.59 -6.75
C ALA A 15 6.38 -0.54 -5.32
N HIS A 16 7.10 0.13 -4.43
CA HIS A 16 6.63 0.54 -3.12
C HIS A 16 6.27 2.02 -3.17
N LEU A 17 4.98 2.32 -3.01
CA LEU A 17 4.42 3.65 -3.24
C LEU A 17 3.78 4.20 -1.96
N LEU A 18 4.06 5.45 -1.66
CA LEU A 18 3.37 6.22 -0.64
C LEU A 18 2.22 7.03 -1.26
N TYR A 19 1.05 6.97 -0.66
CA TYR A 19 -0.07 7.87 -0.92
C TYR A 19 -0.45 8.60 0.36
N ALA A 20 0.01 9.83 0.54
CA ALA A 20 -0.41 10.70 1.64
C ALA A 20 -1.67 11.47 1.21
N PHE A 21 -2.82 11.17 1.82
CA PHE A 21 -4.10 11.76 1.43
C PHE A 21 -4.61 12.77 2.48
N LYS A 22 -5.24 13.86 1.98
CA LYS A 22 -5.85 14.91 2.82
C LYS A 22 -7.36 14.85 2.85
N SER A 23 -7.96 14.22 1.88
CA SER A 23 -9.40 14.18 1.68
C SER A 23 -9.86 12.77 1.46
N MET A 24 -10.89 12.37 2.20
CA MET A 24 -11.51 11.05 2.05
C MET A 24 -12.14 10.87 0.67
N ASP A 25 -12.66 11.94 0.05
CA ASP A 25 -13.19 11.88 -1.32
C ASP A 25 -12.11 11.52 -2.34
N ASN A 26 -10.90 12.11 -2.20
CA ASN A 26 -9.76 11.78 -3.06
C ASN A 26 -9.25 10.37 -2.76
N TYR A 27 -9.19 9.99 -1.47
CA TYR A 27 -8.85 8.63 -1.07
C TYR A 27 -9.74 7.60 -1.75
N MET A 28 -11.08 7.75 -1.64
CA MET A 28 -12.06 6.83 -2.24
C MET A 28 -11.90 6.70 -3.75
N LYS A 29 -11.73 7.81 -4.46
CA LYS A 29 -11.49 7.81 -5.92
C LYS A 29 -10.19 7.10 -6.28
N THR A 30 -9.15 7.30 -5.47
CA THR A 30 -7.82 6.76 -5.73
C THR A 30 -7.78 5.26 -5.48
N VAL A 31 -8.32 4.77 -4.35
CA VAL A 31 -8.35 3.33 -4.04
C VAL A 31 -9.18 2.56 -5.08
N VAL A 32 -10.37 3.06 -5.41
CA VAL A 32 -11.23 2.43 -6.43
C VAL A 32 -10.51 2.42 -7.79
N GLY A 33 -9.95 3.55 -8.23
CA GLY A 33 -9.21 3.63 -9.48
C GLY A 33 -8.00 2.72 -9.54
N TYR A 34 -7.26 2.57 -8.43
CA TYR A 34 -6.12 1.67 -8.31
C TYR A 34 -6.51 0.20 -8.45
N ILE A 35 -7.61 -0.20 -7.80
CA ILE A 35 -8.14 -1.56 -7.86
C ILE A 35 -8.66 -1.89 -9.26
N LEU A 36 -9.49 -1.01 -9.87
CA LEU A 36 -10.03 -1.20 -11.21
C LEU A 36 -8.92 -1.37 -12.27
N ASP A 37 -7.85 -0.56 -12.17
CA ASP A 37 -6.70 -0.68 -13.06
C ASP A 37 -5.97 -2.02 -12.88
N GLY A 38 -5.82 -2.52 -11.66
CA GLY A 38 -5.20 -3.81 -11.38
C GLY A 38 -6.03 -4.97 -11.91
N VAL A 39 -7.34 -4.96 -11.66
CA VAL A 39 -8.27 -5.99 -12.16
C VAL A 39 -8.28 -6.04 -13.69
N ALA A 40 -8.28 -4.88 -14.35
CA ALA A 40 -8.21 -4.79 -15.81
C ALA A 40 -6.91 -5.36 -16.41
N LYS A 41 -5.84 -5.44 -15.62
CA LYS A 41 -4.55 -6.07 -15.96
C LYS A 41 -4.44 -7.52 -15.51
N ASP A 42 -5.55 -8.13 -15.13
CA ASP A 42 -5.62 -9.51 -14.64
C ASP A 42 -4.77 -9.78 -13.37
N GLN A 43 -4.61 -8.75 -12.52
CA GLN A 43 -3.88 -8.88 -11.26
C GLN A 43 -4.81 -9.33 -10.12
N SER A 44 -4.26 -10.08 -9.18
CA SER A 44 -4.89 -10.30 -7.87
C SER A 44 -4.66 -9.08 -6.99
N ILE A 45 -5.72 -8.61 -6.34
CA ILE A 45 -5.69 -7.42 -5.49
C ILE A 45 -5.78 -7.84 -4.04
N ILE A 46 -4.82 -7.44 -3.22
CA ILE A 46 -4.94 -7.51 -1.76
C ILE A 46 -5.36 -6.11 -1.28
N LEU A 47 -6.55 -6.03 -0.70
CA LEU A 47 -7.10 -4.80 -0.15
C LEU A 47 -7.12 -4.89 1.39
N ILE A 48 -6.18 -4.18 2.03
CA ILE A 48 -6.10 -4.05 3.49
C ILE A 48 -6.76 -2.74 3.87
N GLU A 49 -7.99 -2.84 4.40
CA GLU A 49 -8.83 -1.69 4.67
C GLU A 49 -9.62 -1.85 5.99
N ASN A 50 -10.01 -0.75 6.60
CA ASN A 50 -10.81 -0.78 7.82
C ASN A 50 -12.29 -1.04 7.55
N GLU A 51 -13.00 -1.48 8.60
CA GLU A 51 -14.43 -1.81 8.53
C GLU A 51 -15.30 -0.60 8.18
N LYS A 52 -14.87 0.61 8.47
CA LYS A 52 -15.62 1.84 8.20
C LYS A 52 -15.67 2.16 6.72
N TYR A 53 -14.55 2.00 5.99
CA TYR A 53 -14.43 2.42 4.59
C TYR A 53 -14.62 1.27 3.60
N LEU A 54 -14.32 0.04 3.99
CA LEU A 54 -14.46 -1.14 3.15
C LEU A 54 -15.84 -1.27 2.48
N PRO A 55 -16.99 -1.06 3.14
CA PRO A 55 -18.31 -1.16 2.50
C PRO A 55 -18.50 -0.14 1.38
N TYR A 56 -17.94 1.07 1.52
CA TYR A 56 -18.03 2.12 0.50
C TYR A 56 -17.17 1.79 -0.70
N VAL A 57 -15.92 1.34 -0.49
CA VAL A 57 -15.04 0.88 -1.57
C VAL A 57 -15.70 -0.25 -2.34
N MET A 58 -16.21 -1.27 -1.65
CA MET A 58 -16.86 -2.41 -2.28
C MET A 58 -18.14 -2.05 -3.02
N LYS A 59 -18.91 -1.08 -2.52
CA LYS A 59 -20.11 -0.57 -3.22
C LYS A 59 -19.73 0.04 -4.57
N GLU A 60 -18.69 0.88 -4.61
CA GLU A 60 -18.22 1.49 -5.86
C GLU A 60 -17.64 0.45 -6.82
N LEU A 61 -16.86 -0.51 -6.33
CA LEU A 61 -16.30 -1.57 -7.16
C LEU A 61 -17.39 -2.44 -7.82
N LYS A 62 -18.48 -2.76 -7.11
CA LYS A 62 -19.62 -3.52 -7.64
C LYS A 62 -20.38 -2.81 -8.77
N ILE A 63 -20.22 -1.50 -8.93
CA ILE A 63 -20.79 -0.77 -10.06
C ILE A 63 -20.01 -1.04 -11.36
N HIS A 64 -18.71 -1.35 -11.23
CA HIS A 64 -17.77 -1.40 -12.35
C HIS A 64 -17.27 -2.81 -12.67
N LEU A 65 -17.36 -3.75 -11.73
CA LEU A 65 -16.80 -5.10 -11.82
C LEU A 65 -17.91 -6.16 -11.82
N THR A 66 -17.70 -7.20 -12.59
CA THR A 66 -18.50 -8.45 -12.55
C THR A 66 -18.16 -9.28 -11.31
N ASP A 67 -19.02 -10.24 -10.95
CA ASP A 67 -18.77 -11.15 -9.82
C ASP A 67 -17.43 -11.91 -9.95
N ASN A 68 -17.08 -12.38 -11.15
CA ASN A 68 -15.81 -13.06 -11.41
C ASN A 68 -14.58 -12.13 -11.22
N GLU A 69 -14.73 -10.84 -11.52
CA GLU A 69 -13.66 -9.87 -11.31
C GLU A 69 -13.53 -9.50 -9.82
N LEU A 70 -14.63 -9.45 -9.08
CA LEU A 70 -14.64 -9.25 -7.65
C LEU A 70 -13.93 -10.37 -6.88
N GLU A 71 -13.96 -11.63 -7.38
CA GLU A 71 -13.22 -12.77 -6.81
C GLU A 71 -11.69 -12.58 -6.85
N LYS A 72 -11.18 -11.66 -7.68
CA LYS A 72 -9.74 -11.31 -7.69
C LYS A 72 -9.33 -10.41 -6.52
N ILE A 73 -10.29 -9.91 -5.72
CA ILE A 73 -10.04 -8.97 -4.63
C ILE A 73 -10.07 -9.73 -3.30
N TYR A 74 -8.93 -9.81 -2.64
CA TYR A 74 -8.73 -10.44 -1.34
C TYR A 74 -8.82 -9.38 -0.25
N LEU A 75 -9.88 -9.42 0.54
CA LEU A 75 -10.17 -8.44 1.58
C LEU A 75 -9.49 -8.82 2.89
N VAL A 76 -8.82 -7.86 3.51
CA VAL A 76 -8.14 -8.01 4.79
C VAL A 76 -8.55 -6.85 5.69
N ASN A 77 -8.99 -7.15 6.91
CA ASN A 77 -9.25 -6.13 7.91
C ASN A 77 -7.91 -5.53 8.39
N ASN A 78 -7.75 -4.21 8.33
CA ASN A 78 -6.48 -3.57 8.68
C ASN A 78 -6.18 -3.67 10.18
N PHE A 79 -7.18 -3.65 11.06
CA PHE A 79 -6.98 -3.82 12.49
C PHE A 79 -6.41 -5.22 12.79
N ASP A 80 -7.00 -6.27 12.24
CA ASP A 80 -6.50 -7.63 12.40
C ASP A 80 -5.12 -7.80 11.80
N PHE A 81 -4.82 -7.09 10.72
CA PHE A 81 -3.52 -7.12 10.05
C PHE A 81 -2.42 -6.47 10.91
N TYR A 82 -2.65 -5.26 11.43
CA TYR A 82 -1.65 -4.50 12.16
C TYR A 82 -1.59 -4.81 13.65
N PHE A 83 -2.71 -5.22 14.27
CA PHE A 83 -2.85 -5.36 15.72
C PHE A 83 -3.25 -6.77 16.19
N SER A 84 -3.02 -7.80 15.38
CA SER A 84 -3.38 -9.19 15.71
C SER A 84 -2.79 -9.71 17.03
N THR A 85 -1.70 -9.11 17.51
CA THR A 85 -1.06 -9.44 18.80
C THR A 85 -1.42 -8.46 19.93
N GLY A 86 -2.37 -7.56 19.69
CA GLY A 86 -2.79 -6.52 20.63
C GLY A 86 -1.97 -5.23 20.54
N SER A 87 -0.93 -5.18 19.69
CA SER A 87 -0.12 -3.99 19.43
C SER A 87 0.44 -4.02 18.01
N TYR A 88 0.88 -2.86 17.51
CA TYR A 88 1.61 -2.77 16.25
C TYR A 88 2.96 -3.48 16.41
N HIS A 89 3.11 -4.64 15.79
CA HIS A 89 4.28 -5.51 15.99
C HIS A 89 4.83 -6.01 14.65
N PRO A 90 5.91 -5.41 14.11
CA PRO A 90 6.44 -5.70 12.78
C PRO A 90 6.65 -7.19 12.48
N PRO A 91 7.24 -8.03 13.36
CA PRO A 91 7.37 -9.46 13.09
C PRO A 91 6.04 -10.19 12.86
N ALA A 92 4.98 -9.83 13.59
CA ALA A 92 3.65 -10.41 13.40
C ALA A 92 3.04 -9.96 12.07
N ILE A 93 3.17 -8.68 11.73
CA ILE A 93 2.70 -8.10 10.47
C ILE A 93 3.40 -8.79 9.29
N LEU A 94 4.71 -8.99 9.35
CA LEU A 94 5.46 -9.73 8.32
C LEU A 94 4.99 -11.18 8.17
N GLY A 95 4.67 -11.85 9.28
CA GLY A 95 4.05 -13.19 9.24
C GLY A 95 2.68 -13.21 8.55
N HIS A 96 1.88 -12.14 8.68
CA HIS A 96 0.63 -11.97 7.94
C HIS A 96 0.89 -11.73 6.44
N ILE A 97 1.85 -10.90 6.10
CA ILE A 97 2.27 -10.66 4.72
C ILE A 97 2.62 -11.99 4.04
N GLU A 98 3.50 -12.78 4.62
CA GLU A 98 3.91 -14.07 4.07
C GLU A 98 2.73 -15.01 3.82
N LYS A 99 1.83 -15.14 4.80
CA LYS A 99 0.63 -15.99 4.69
C LYS A 99 -0.32 -15.54 3.57
N MET A 100 -0.45 -14.24 3.32
CA MET A 100 -1.32 -13.71 2.28
C MET A 100 -0.73 -13.85 0.87
N TYR A 101 0.56 -13.55 0.73
CA TYR A 101 1.18 -13.54 -0.60
C TYR A 101 1.52 -14.93 -1.10
N LYS A 102 2.00 -15.84 -0.23
CA LYS A 102 2.47 -17.17 -0.62
C LYS A 102 1.48 -17.95 -1.49
N PRO A 103 0.19 -18.09 -1.14
CA PRO A 103 -0.77 -18.85 -1.97
C PRO A 103 -0.95 -18.26 -3.38
N LEU A 104 -0.86 -16.93 -3.53
CA LEU A 104 -1.01 -16.24 -4.80
C LEU A 104 0.26 -16.37 -5.65
N MET A 105 1.43 -16.29 -5.02
CA MET A 105 2.72 -16.47 -5.68
C MET A 105 2.90 -17.91 -6.17
N ASP A 106 2.50 -18.90 -5.39
CA ASP A 106 2.53 -20.31 -5.80
C ASP A 106 1.68 -20.57 -7.07
N GLN A 107 0.62 -19.78 -7.26
CA GLN A 107 -0.21 -19.78 -8.46
C GLN A 107 0.37 -18.91 -9.61
N LYS A 108 1.54 -18.29 -9.42
CA LYS A 108 2.19 -17.36 -10.38
C LYS A 108 1.31 -16.17 -10.76
N LYS A 109 0.44 -15.73 -9.86
CA LYS A 109 -0.40 -14.56 -10.07
C LYS A 109 0.40 -13.28 -9.91
N SER A 110 0.15 -12.30 -10.75
CA SER A 110 0.62 -10.93 -10.54
C SER A 110 -0.22 -10.30 -9.42
N ILE A 111 0.44 -9.69 -8.44
CA ILE A 111 -0.20 -9.20 -7.21
C ILE A 111 0.00 -7.70 -7.10
N ARG A 112 -1.08 -7.01 -6.73
CA ARG A 112 -1.08 -5.60 -6.39
C ARG A 112 -1.75 -5.43 -5.03
N THR A 113 -1.15 -4.64 -4.15
CA THR A 113 -1.67 -4.40 -2.81
C THR A 113 -2.02 -2.93 -2.61
N TRP A 114 -3.14 -2.69 -1.96
CA TRP A 114 -3.50 -1.43 -1.34
C TRP A 114 -3.59 -1.64 0.15
N THR A 115 -2.91 -0.82 0.94
CA THR A 115 -2.99 -0.86 2.39
C THR A 115 -3.27 0.51 2.97
N HIS A 116 -4.30 0.61 3.78
CA HIS A 116 -4.64 1.79 4.57
C HIS A 116 -3.98 1.67 5.95
N VAL A 117 -3.01 2.53 6.23
CA VAL A 117 -2.28 2.54 7.49
C VAL A 117 -2.84 3.61 8.41
N GLU A 118 -3.54 3.21 9.46
CA GLU A 118 -4.10 4.11 10.48
C GLU A 118 -3.04 4.44 11.54
N TRP A 119 -2.03 5.23 11.15
CA TRP A 119 -0.87 5.56 11.98
C TRP A 119 -1.25 6.22 13.31
N SER A 120 -2.35 7.00 13.35
CA SER A 120 -2.82 7.68 14.55
C SER A 120 -3.32 6.74 15.66
N THR A 121 -3.55 5.46 15.34
CA THR A 121 -3.94 4.42 16.30
C THR A 121 -2.74 3.66 16.89
N ILE A 122 -1.52 3.92 16.40
CA ILE A 122 -0.31 3.27 16.86
C ILE A 122 0.13 3.89 18.18
N GLU A 123 0.12 3.10 19.25
CA GLU A 123 0.61 3.52 20.56
C GLU A 123 2.15 3.40 20.61
N GLY A 124 2.80 4.46 21.08
CA GLY A 124 4.26 4.50 21.27
C GLY A 124 5.02 5.25 20.18
N PRO A 125 6.35 5.08 20.12
CA PRO A 125 7.20 5.74 19.15
C PRO A 125 6.87 5.32 17.73
N LEU A 126 6.75 6.29 16.81
CA LEU A 126 6.39 6.05 15.41
C LEU A 126 7.56 5.57 14.53
N ASP A 127 8.78 5.52 15.04
CA ASP A 127 9.94 4.91 14.40
C ASP A 127 9.74 3.41 14.10
N ILE A 128 8.87 2.72 14.86
CA ILE A 128 8.45 1.35 14.55
C ILE A 128 7.77 1.23 13.16
N VAL A 129 7.12 2.30 12.68
CA VAL A 129 6.53 2.35 11.34
C VAL A 129 7.66 2.37 10.30
N GLU A 130 8.69 3.19 10.50
CA GLU A 130 9.85 3.23 9.61
C GLU A 130 10.56 1.88 9.50
N GLU A 131 10.71 1.16 10.62
CA GLU A 131 11.30 -0.18 10.62
C GLU A 131 10.49 -1.15 9.76
N LEU A 132 9.15 -1.14 9.89
CA LEU A 132 8.30 -1.99 9.06
C LEU A 132 8.39 -1.60 7.59
N GLU A 133 8.28 -0.30 7.27
CA GLU A 133 8.30 0.18 5.88
C GLU A 133 9.62 -0.11 5.16
N LYS A 134 10.76 -0.08 5.85
CA LYS A 134 12.06 -0.53 5.31
C LYS A 134 12.02 -2.01 4.90
N VAL A 135 11.40 -2.84 5.72
CA VAL A 135 11.27 -4.28 5.41
C VAL A 135 10.28 -4.49 4.26
N VAL A 136 9.17 -3.77 4.24
CA VAL A 136 8.17 -3.84 3.16
C VAL A 136 8.76 -3.37 1.82
N ASP A 137 9.59 -2.32 1.82
CA ASP A 137 10.30 -1.85 0.63
C ASP A 137 11.21 -2.94 0.04
N LYS A 138 12.00 -3.58 0.90
CA LYS A 138 12.84 -4.71 0.50
C LYS A 138 12.02 -5.89 -0.02
N LEU A 139 10.94 -6.28 0.68
CA LEU A 139 10.05 -7.36 0.24
C LEU A 139 9.41 -7.06 -1.12
N SER A 140 8.96 -5.82 -1.33
CA SER A 140 8.43 -5.37 -2.63
C SER A 140 9.43 -5.63 -3.75
N ALA A 141 10.70 -5.27 -3.55
CA ALA A 141 11.76 -5.49 -4.52
C ALA A 141 12.08 -6.98 -4.72
N ASP A 142 12.29 -7.74 -3.63
CA ASP A 142 12.71 -9.15 -3.67
C ASP A 142 11.63 -10.05 -4.28
N MET A 143 10.35 -9.76 -4.01
CA MET A 143 9.21 -10.58 -4.47
C MET A 143 8.55 -10.05 -5.75
N GLY A 144 8.98 -8.91 -6.29
CA GLY A 144 8.37 -8.31 -7.48
C GLY A 144 6.95 -7.81 -7.25
N LEU A 145 6.65 -7.23 -6.09
CA LEU A 145 5.32 -6.80 -5.69
C LEU A 145 5.10 -5.31 -5.94
N THR A 146 3.85 -4.94 -6.23
CA THR A 146 3.40 -3.54 -6.21
C THR A 146 2.56 -3.30 -4.96
N ILE A 147 3.07 -2.46 -4.06
CA ILE A 147 2.43 -2.16 -2.77
C ILE A 147 2.19 -0.65 -2.68
N MET A 148 0.94 -0.26 -2.45
CA MET A 148 0.53 1.10 -2.14
C MET A 148 0.23 1.23 -0.65
N CYS A 149 0.98 2.08 0.05
CA CYS A 149 0.75 2.42 1.45
C CYS A 149 0.06 3.79 1.53
N ALA A 150 -1.20 3.78 1.96
CA ALA A 150 -2.02 4.98 2.06
C ALA A 150 -2.08 5.47 3.52
N TYR A 151 -1.70 6.72 3.74
CA TYR A 151 -1.63 7.38 5.03
C TYR A 151 -2.47 8.67 5.01
N GLU A 152 -3.26 8.90 6.05
CA GLU A 152 -3.90 10.20 6.24
C GLU A 152 -2.84 11.24 6.64
N GLU A 153 -2.77 12.36 5.89
CA GLU A 153 -1.73 13.40 6.13
C GLU A 153 -2.16 14.36 7.26
N ASP A 154 -3.47 14.48 7.54
CA ASP A 154 -3.96 15.41 8.56
C ASP A 154 -3.45 15.02 9.95
N GLY A 155 -2.83 15.99 10.64
CA GLY A 155 -2.23 15.77 11.95
C GLY A 155 -0.97 14.90 11.97
N MET A 156 -0.44 14.47 10.81
CA MET A 156 0.76 13.63 10.75
C MET A 156 1.99 14.38 11.26
N PRO A 157 2.74 13.81 12.24
CA PRO A 157 4.00 14.41 12.68
C PRO A 157 5.04 14.49 11.55
N GLU A 158 5.81 15.57 11.52
CA GLU A 158 6.85 15.76 10.50
C GLU A 158 7.90 14.65 10.52
N SER A 159 8.23 14.10 11.69
CA SER A 159 9.13 12.95 11.82
C SER A 159 8.61 11.72 11.07
N LEU A 160 7.33 11.38 11.24
CA LEU A 160 6.72 10.27 10.51
C LEU A 160 6.71 10.54 9.01
N LYS A 161 6.35 11.76 8.59
CA LYS A 161 6.36 12.14 7.17
C LYS A 161 7.74 11.96 6.54
N LEU A 162 8.80 12.39 7.21
CA LEU A 162 10.18 12.21 6.74
C LEU A 162 10.56 10.73 6.66
N SER A 163 10.18 9.93 7.65
CA SER A 163 10.39 8.47 7.65
C SER A 163 9.72 7.81 6.46
N LEU A 164 8.46 8.15 6.17
CA LEU A 164 7.74 7.62 5.02
C LEU A 164 8.38 8.03 3.68
N LEU A 165 8.85 9.28 3.56
CA LEU A 165 9.56 9.75 2.36
C LEU A 165 10.90 9.03 2.14
N ARG A 166 11.57 8.58 3.19
CA ARG A 166 12.83 7.82 3.12
C ARG A 166 12.63 6.36 2.72
N THR A 167 11.49 5.78 3.10
CA THR A 167 11.20 4.35 2.92
C THR A 167 10.42 4.04 1.65
N HIS A 168 9.85 5.05 0.98
CA HIS A 168 9.07 4.88 -0.24
C HIS A 168 9.77 5.56 -1.42
N LYS A 169 10.13 4.75 -2.40
CA LYS A 169 10.79 5.25 -3.62
C LYS A 169 9.88 6.13 -4.47
N PHE A 170 8.58 5.84 -4.47
CA PHE A 170 7.58 6.50 -5.30
C PHE A 170 6.48 7.12 -4.44
N LEU A 171 6.06 8.32 -4.84
CA LEU A 171 4.97 9.06 -4.19
C LEU A 171 3.82 9.23 -5.18
N LEU A 172 2.62 8.80 -4.81
CA LEU A 172 1.42 9.09 -5.57
C LEU A 172 0.87 10.45 -5.13
N THR A 173 0.74 11.36 -6.07
CA THR A 173 0.19 12.70 -5.90
C THR A 173 -1.01 12.92 -6.82
N ASP A 174 -1.72 14.04 -6.68
CA ASP A 174 -2.83 14.40 -7.58
C ASP A 174 -2.37 14.54 -9.04
N ASP A 175 -1.10 14.94 -9.27
CA ASP A 175 -0.51 15.10 -10.60
C ASP A 175 0.07 13.81 -11.19
N GLY A 176 0.11 12.73 -10.43
CA GLY A 176 0.66 11.43 -10.81
C GLY A 176 1.73 10.91 -9.86
N VAL A 177 2.58 10.01 -10.34
CA VAL A 177 3.65 9.41 -9.52
C VAL A 177 4.95 10.18 -9.73
N VAL A 178 5.63 10.49 -8.63
CA VAL A 178 6.95 11.13 -8.61
C VAL A 178 7.93 10.31 -7.77
N TYR A 179 9.23 10.51 -7.97
CA TYR A 179 10.26 9.93 -7.10
C TYR A 179 10.35 10.73 -5.79
N SER A 180 10.63 10.02 -4.69
CA SER A 180 10.96 10.68 -3.43
C SER A 180 12.41 11.17 -3.45
N ASP A 181 12.61 12.47 -3.25
CA ASP A 181 13.95 13.06 -3.14
C ASP A 181 14.69 12.61 -1.88
N TYR A 182 13.98 12.05 -0.91
CA TYR A 182 14.51 11.56 0.36
C TYR A 182 14.85 10.07 0.36
N TYR A 183 14.39 9.33 -0.66
CA TYR A 183 14.61 7.88 -0.73
C TYR A 183 16.09 7.57 -0.92
N ASP A 184 16.60 6.65 -0.09
CA ASP A 184 17.97 6.11 -0.18
C ASP A 184 19.09 7.14 -0.01
N VAL A 185 18.81 8.29 0.64
CA VAL A 185 19.82 9.34 0.87
C VAL A 185 20.93 8.85 1.80
N GLU A 186 20.61 7.97 2.78
CA GLU A 186 21.60 7.44 3.73
C GLU A 186 22.62 6.51 3.07
N ASN A 187 22.22 5.77 2.02
CA ASN A 187 23.14 4.89 1.26
C ASN A 187 24.03 5.64 0.26
N LYS A 188 23.76 6.92 0.00
CA LYS A 188 24.56 7.75 -0.92
C LYS A 188 25.69 8.52 -0.25
N ILE A 189 25.77 8.49 1.08
CA ILE A 189 26.78 9.25 1.85
C ILE A 189 28.04 8.41 2.17
N GLU A 190 28.03 7.10 1.89
CA GLU A 190 29.21 6.23 2.04
C GLU A 190 29.88 5.99 0.67
N ILE A 191 30.52 7.04 0.10
CA ILE A 191 31.59 6.90 -0.92
C ILE A 191 32.67 7.95 -0.62
#